data_18fd5e0aad0832bdab0882da488e7fef
#
_entry.id   18fd5e0aad0832bdab0882da488e7fef
#
_cell.length_a   1.000
_cell.length_b   1.000
_cell.length_c   1.000
_cell.angle_alpha   90.00
_cell.angle_beta   90.00
_cell.angle_gamma   90.00
#
_symmetry.space_group_name_H-M   'P 1'
#
loop_
_entity.id
_entity.type
_entity.pdbx_description
1 polymer ?
#
loop_
_entity_poly.entity_id
_entity_poly.type
_entity_poly.pdbx_seq_one_letter_code
_entity_poly.pdbx_strand_id
1 'polypeptide(L)' 'MKRSKLDTPASVGLLVKTERHNQKLTQLQLAGLAGTGIRFVSDLENGKGTVQLQKLLAVISALGLGLFIHSPWDEY' A
#
# COMPACT_ATOMS: atom_id res chain seq x y z
N MET A 1 -16.15 -2.47 9.80
CA MET A 1 -14.84 -2.38 9.15
C MET A 1 -14.89 -1.38 8.01
N LYS A 2 -13.95 -0.46 8.01
CA LYS A 2 -13.89 0.59 7.00
C LYS A 2 -13.22 0.06 5.73
N ARG A 3 -13.85 0.28 4.59
CA ARG A 3 -13.30 -0.11 3.29
C ARG A 3 -12.73 1.12 2.60
N SER A 4 -11.59 0.93 1.94
CA SER A 4 -10.96 1.98 1.14
C SER A 4 -11.14 1.67 -0.34
N LYS A 5 -11.52 2.67 -1.10
CA LYS A 5 -11.63 2.55 -2.56
C LYS A 5 -10.29 2.91 -3.18
N LEU A 6 -9.64 1.94 -3.79
CA LEU A 6 -8.30 2.10 -4.36
C LEU A 6 -8.39 2.16 -5.88
N ASP A 7 -8.90 3.25 -6.39
CA ASP A 7 -9.16 3.42 -7.82
C ASP A 7 -8.15 4.30 -8.55
N THR A 8 -7.18 4.86 -7.82
CA THR A 8 -6.12 5.67 -8.42
C THR A 8 -4.79 5.38 -7.73
N PRO A 9 -3.65 5.66 -8.41
CA PRO A 9 -2.35 5.57 -7.73
C PRO A 9 -2.27 6.45 -6.49
N ALA A 10 -2.89 7.63 -6.53
CA ALA A 10 -2.91 8.54 -5.40
C ALA A 10 -3.65 7.95 -4.20
N SER A 11 -4.78 7.26 -4.42
CA SER A 11 -5.53 6.64 -3.34
C SER A 11 -4.76 5.48 -2.71
N VAL A 12 -4.04 4.70 -3.51
CA VAL A 12 -3.18 3.62 -3.01
C VAL A 12 -2.04 4.21 -2.17
N GLY A 13 -1.39 5.26 -2.69
CA GLY A 13 -0.29 5.91 -1.97
C GLY A 13 -0.74 6.51 -0.64
N LEU A 14 -1.91 7.13 -0.62
CA LEU A 14 -2.47 7.71 0.61
C LEU A 14 -2.78 6.63 1.64
N LEU A 15 -3.33 5.50 1.21
CA LEU A 15 -3.60 4.38 2.11
C LEU A 15 -2.32 3.87 2.75
N VAL A 16 -1.27 3.66 1.95
CA VAL A 16 0.02 3.18 2.45
C VAL A 16 0.60 4.17 3.45
N LYS A 17 0.60 5.46 3.12
CA LYS A 17 1.13 6.50 3.98
C LYS A 17 0.37 6.56 5.31
N THR A 18 -0.97 6.52 5.25
CA THR A 18 -1.82 6.58 6.44
C THR A 18 -1.58 5.39 7.35
N GLU A 19 -1.56 4.18 6.80
CA GLU A 19 -1.30 2.97 7.59
C GLU A 19 0.10 2.97 8.18
N ARG A 20 1.09 3.39 7.40
CA ARG A 20 2.45 3.50 7.89
C ARG A 20 2.53 4.43 9.11
N HIS A 21 1.89 5.60 9.01
CA HIS A 21 1.85 6.56 10.12
C HIS A 21 1.10 6.00 11.33
N ASN A 22 -0.01 5.30 11.11
CA ASN A 22 -0.77 4.67 12.19
C ASN A 22 0.07 3.64 12.94
N GLN A 23 0.98 2.97 12.25
CA GLN A 23 1.87 1.98 12.85
C GLN A 23 3.20 2.60 13.33
N LYS A 24 3.33 3.93 13.21
CA LYS A 24 4.51 4.67 13.67
C LYS A 24 5.81 4.20 13.01
N LEU A 25 5.72 3.85 11.74
CA LEU A 25 6.87 3.43 10.94
C LEU A 25 7.38 4.59 10.09
N THR A 26 8.71 4.68 9.93
CA THR A 26 9.29 5.55 8.93
C THR A 26 9.22 4.87 7.56
N GLN A 27 9.42 5.64 6.49
CA GLN A 27 9.51 5.05 5.15
C GLN A 27 10.64 4.03 5.06
N LEU A 28 11.76 4.31 5.70
CA LEU A 28 12.90 3.39 5.70
C LEU A 28 12.56 2.08 6.42
N GLN A 29 11.87 2.16 7.56
CA GLN A 29 11.46 0.98 8.30
C GLN A 29 10.49 0.12 7.49
N LEU A 30 9.50 0.76 6.84
CA LEU A 30 8.57 0.04 5.99
C LEU A 30 9.29 -0.62 4.81
N ALA A 31 10.19 0.11 4.17
CA ALA A 31 10.99 -0.44 3.07
C ALA A 31 11.76 -1.69 3.50
N GLY A 32 12.37 -1.65 4.68
CA GLY A 32 13.09 -2.79 5.23
C GLY A 32 12.18 -3.99 5.48
N LEU A 33 11.01 -3.77 6.06
CA LEU A 33 10.04 -4.83 6.31
C LEU A 33 9.51 -5.46 5.02
N ALA A 34 9.34 -4.64 3.98
CA ALA A 34 8.83 -5.10 2.70
C ALA A 34 9.91 -5.68 1.78
N GLY A 35 11.18 -5.55 2.16
CA GLY A 35 12.28 -6.02 1.32
C GLY A 35 12.48 -5.17 0.07
N THR A 36 12.22 -3.86 0.15
CA THR A 36 12.39 -2.93 -0.95
C THR A 36 13.18 -1.69 -0.52
N GLY A 37 13.41 -0.76 -1.44
CA GLY A 37 14.13 0.47 -1.13
C GLY A 37 13.20 1.58 -0.66
N ILE A 38 13.75 2.55 0.07
CA ILE A 38 13.00 3.71 0.57
C ILE A 38 12.41 4.52 -0.60
N ARG A 39 13.13 4.60 -1.73
CA ARG A 39 12.64 5.35 -2.88
C ARG A 39 11.35 4.76 -3.44
N PHE A 40 11.24 3.43 -3.44
CA PHE A 40 10.01 2.79 -3.87
C PHE A 40 8.84 3.21 -2.98
N VAL A 41 9.04 3.18 -1.66
CA VAL A 41 8.00 3.56 -0.70
C VAL A 41 7.62 5.03 -0.89
N SER A 42 8.60 5.90 -1.06
CA SER A 42 8.36 7.32 -1.29
C SER A 42 7.56 7.56 -2.57
N ASP A 43 7.97 6.94 -3.68
CA ASP A 43 7.26 7.05 -4.95
C ASP A 43 5.83 6.55 -4.84
N LEU A 44 5.64 5.42 -4.18
CA LEU A 44 4.32 4.82 -3.97
C LEU A 44 3.41 5.77 -3.18
N GLU A 45 3.91 6.32 -2.09
CA GLU A 45 3.13 7.22 -1.24
C GLU A 45 2.80 8.54 -1.95
N ASN A 46 3.64 8.94 -2.91
CA ASN A 46 3.41 10.14 -3.71
C ASN A 46 2.49 9.89 -4.91
N GLY A 47 1.97 8.69 -5.05
CA GLY A 47 0.99 8.39 -6.09
C GLY A 47 1.59 8.09 -7.45
N LYS A 48 2.85 7.65 -7.50
CA LYS A 48 3.47 7.28 -8.77
C LYS A 48 2.71 6.11 -9.42
N GLY A 49 2.27 6.28 -10.66
CA GLY A 49 1.43 5.30 -11.34
C GLY A 49 2.18 4.11 -11.91
N THR A 50 3.51 4.18 -12.01
CA THR A 50 4.32 3.13 -12.64
C THR A 50 5.15 2.39 -11.61
N VAL A 51 4.48 1.70 -10.67
CA VAL A 51 5.18 0.92 -9.65
C VAL A 51 5.07 -0.57 -9.97
N GLN A 52 6.08 -1.33 -9.55
CA GLN A 52 6.06 -2.78 -9.72
C GLN A 52 5.03 -3.40 -8.79
N LEU A 53 4.12 -4.19 -9.37
CA LEU A 53 3.04 -4.81 -8.60
C LEU A 53 3.57 -5.70 -7.47
N GLN A 54 4.61 -6.49 -7.74
CA GLN A 54 5.17 -7.40 -6.73
C GLN A 54 5.66 -6.63 -5.50
N LYS A 55 6.30 -5.48 -5.72
CA LYS A 55 6.78 -4.65 -4.61
C LYS A 55 5.61 -3.99 -3.87
N LEU A 56 4.58 -3.57 -4.60
CA LEU A 56 3.38 -3.03 -3.97
C LEU A 56 2.74 -4.06 -3.05
N LEU A 57 2.57 -5.30 -3.52
CA LEU A 57 1.99 -6.36 -2.71
C LEU A 57 2.84 -6.66 -1.48
N ALA A 58 4.17 -6.58 -1.61
CA ALA A 58 5.07 -6.76 -0.47
C ALA A 58 4.89 -5.66 0.59
N VAL A 59 4.69 -4.42 0.15
CA VAL A 59 4.43 -3.29 1.07
C VAL A 59 3.08 -3.48 1.79
N ILE A 60 2.05 -3.84 1.05
CA ILE A 60 0.71 -4.12 1.61
C ILE A 60 0.82 -5.20 2.69
N SER A 61 1.51 -6.29 2.37
CA SER A 61 1.71 -7.39 3.31
C SER A 61 2.52 -6.97 4.53
N ALA A 62 3.58 -6.17 4.34
CA ALA A 62 4.41 -5.67 5.43
C ALA A 62 3.62 -4.82 6.42
N LEU A 63 2.60 -4.13 5.95
CA LEU A 63 1.69 -3.35 6.81
C LEU A 63 0.61 -4.20 7.49
N GLY A 64 0.60 -5.50 7.23
CA GLY A 64 -0.43 -6.38 7.77
C GLY A 64 -1.80 -6.23 7.13
N LEU A 65 -1.84 -5.58 5.97
CA LEU A 65 -3.09 -5.36 5.25
C LEU A 65 -3.38 -6.52 4.30
N GLY A 66 -4.66 -6.77 4.07
CA GLY A 66 -5.10 -7.67 3.01
C GLY A 66 -5.63 -6.87 1.84
N LEU A 67 -5.31 -7.33 0.63
CA LEU A 67 -5.84 -6.74 -0.59
C LEU A 67 -6.94 -7.66 -1.13
N PHE A 68 -8.16 -7.12 -1.22
CA PHE A 68 -9.31 -7.89 -1.67
C PHE A 68 -9.96 -7.19 -2.85
N ILE A 69 -10.43 -7.98 -3.79
CA ILE A 69 -11.20 -7.50 -4.93
C ILE A 69 -12.64 -7.91 -4.73
N HIS A 70 -13.53 -6.93 -4.81
CA HIS A 70 -14.95 -7.15 -4.61
C HIS A 70 -15.66 -6.98 -5.94
N SER A 71 -16.38 -8.02 -6.36
CA SER A 71 -17.18 -7.96 -7.57
C SER A 71 -18.65 -7.74 -7.22
N PRO A 72 -19.39 -6.95 -8.01
CA PRO A 72 -20.82 -6.80 -7.75
C PRO A 72 -21.62 -8.10 -7.96
N TRP A 73 -20.99 -9.08 -8.59
CA TRP A 73 -21.62 -10.39 -8.85
C TRP A 73 -21.30 -11.43 -7.79
N ASP A 74 -20.40 -11.15 -6.86
CA ASP A 74 -19.97 -12.08 -5.84
C ASP A 74 -20.60 -11.75 -4.51
N GLU A 75 -20.97 -12.82 -3.77
CA GLU A 75 -21.59 -12.69 -2.45
C GLU A 75 -20.56 -13.03 -1.37
N TYR A 76 -19.63 -12.15 -1.15
CA TYR A 76 -18.66 -12.35 -0.10
C TYR A 76 -19.08 -11.71 1.21
#